data_b5d411e4ea01b068a1b786ead94de06e
#
_entry.id   b5d411e4ea01b068a1b786ead94de06e
#
_cell.length_a   1.000
_cell.length_b   1.000
_cell.length_c   1.000
_cell.angle_alpha   90.00
_cell.angle_beta   90.00
_cell.angle_gamma   90.00
#
_symmetry.space_group_name_H-M   'P 1'
#
loop_
_entity.id
_entity.type
_entity.pdbx_description
1 polymer ?
#
loop_
_entity_poly.entity_id
_entity_poly.type
_entity_poly.pdbx_seq_one_letter_code
_entity_poly.pdbx_strand_id
1 'polypeptide(L)'
;MRKFDTKVQHLKYKVLREVAREAWNDTLLESVLDIPMKIVPGNTPTMRCCVYKERAILAERVKLAMGGNKDNPNVIEVLKIACDECPMGGYEVTNACRGCLAHRCEDACPRNAITFDDKNHTAHIDKQKCVNCGACAKVCPYTAIANRKRPCENACKIKAISMGENSAAHIDNSKCISCGACVYQCPFGAIMDISFILDAIDIIKKSEENTNYKTFAVVAPSISSQFTYAKLGQVITGLKKLGFHTVIEAALGADMVA
;
A
#
# COMPACT_ATOMS: atom_id res chain seq x y z
N MET A 1 4.46 24.13 1.93
CA MET A 1 4.44 23.00 1.01
C MET A 1 4.38 21.69 1.82
N ARG A 2 3.46 20.77 1.53
CA ARG A 2 3.38 19.52 2.30
C ARG A 2 4.54 18.61 1.91
N LYS A 3 5.29 18.12 2.90
CA LYS A 3 6.42 17.20 2.69
C LYS A 3 5.98 15.80 2.25
N PHE A 4 4.75 15.41 2.59
CA PHE A 4 4.14 14.12 2.25
C PHE A 4 2.70 14.35 1.77
N ASP A 5 2.28 13.63 0.73
CA ASP A 5 0.94 13.74 0.16
C ASP A 5 -0.11 13.10 1.08
N THR A 6 0.25 12.02 1.74
CA THR A 6 -0.65 11.26 2.61
C THR A 6 -0.04 10.96 3.98
N LYS A 7 -0.92 10.69 4.97
CA LYS A 7 -0.48 10.20 6.29
C LYS A 7 0.20 8.82 6.17
N VAL A 8 -0.19 8.00 5.20
CA VAL A 8 0.41 6.68 4.95
C VAL A 8 1.87 6.82 4.51
N GLN A 9 2.17 7.74 3.59
CA GLN A 9 3.54 8.05 3.18
C GLN A 9 4.38 8.58 4.34
N HIS A 10 3.81 9.47 5.16
CA HIS A 10 4.49 9.97 6.35
C HIS A 10 4.79 8.85 7.35
N LEU A 11 3.86 7.91 7.53
CA LEU A 11 4.08 6.75 8.40
C LEU A 11 5.18 5.84 7.86
N LYS A 12 5.18 5.55 6.55
CA LYS A 12 6.25 4.82 5.88
C LYS A 12 7.61 5.47 6.12
N TYR A 13 7.69 6.79 5.93
CA TYR A 13 8.91 7.56 6.23
C TYR A 13 9.37 7.40 7.68
N LYS A 14 8.45 7.47 8.66
CA LYS A 14 8.82 7.27 10.08
C LYS A 14 9.43 5.90 10.33
N VAL A 15 8.80 4.85 9.76
CA VAL A 15 9.30 3.47 9.91
C VAL A 15 10.70 3.34 9.29
N LEU A 16 10.87 3.75 8.03
CA LEU A 16 12.15 3.68 7.34
C LEU A 16 13.24 4.49 8.06
N ARG A 17 12.89 5.65 8.61
CA ARG A 17 13.84 6.50 9.36
C ARG A 17 14.32 5.82 10.64
N GLU A 18 13.42 5.21 11.41
CA GLU A 18 13.83 4.53 12.65
C GLU A 18 14.64 3.27 12.33
N VAL A 19 14.23 2.46 11.35
CA VAL A 19 14.99 1.30 10.90
C VAL A 19 16.39 1.71 10.40
N ALA A 20 16.49 2.75 9.59
CA ALA A 20 17.78 3.25 9.10
C ALA A 20 18.67 3.77 10.23
N ARG A 21 18.09 4.48 11.21
CA ARG A 21 18.84 5.00 12.36
C ARG A 21 19.45 3.87 13.20
N GLU A 22 18.64 2.87 13.54
CA GLU A 22 19.09 1.73 14.33
C GLU A 22 20.10 0.87 13.55
N ALA A 23 19.91 0.69 12.24
CA ALA A 23 20.85 -0.01 11.37
C ALA A 23 22.19 0.74 11.24
N TRP A 24 22.14 2.09 11.17
CA TRP A 24 23.36 2.90 11.10
C TRP A 24 24.20 2.80 12.39
N ASN A 25 23.54 2.66 13.53
CA ASN A 25 24.15 2.53 14.86
C ASN A 25 24.47 1.08 15.24
N ASP A 26 24.21 0.10 14.38
CA ASP A 26 24.38 -1.36 14.64
C ASP A 26 23.54 -1.90 15.82
N THR A 27 22.45 -1.19 16.17
CA THR A 27 21.55 -1.52 17.30
C THR A 27 20.21 -2.09 16.85
N LEU A 28 20.02 -2.32 15.52
CA LEU A 28 18.73 -2.70 14.95
C LEU A 28 18.15 -3.99 15.53
N LEU A 29 18.96 -5.03 15.70
CA LEU A 29 18.49 -6.34 16.20
C LEU A 29 18.01 -6.26 17.66
N GLU A 30 18.61 -5.41 18.47
CA GLU A 30 18.26 -5.21 19.86
C GLU A 30 16.99 -4.35 20.02
N SER A 31 16.80 -3.38 19.12
CA SER A 31 15.74 -2.36 19.21
C SER A 31 14.54 -2.58 18.30
N VAL A 32 14.56 -3.60 17.44
CA VAL A 32 13.53 -3.82 16.41
C VAL A 32 12.10 -3.90 16.98
N LEU A 33 11.95 -4.52 18.14
CA LEU A 33 10.66 -4.67 18.81
C LEU A 33 10.16 -3.36 19.45
N ASP A 34 11.05 -2.41 19.72
CA ASP A 34 10.73 -1.13 20.33
C ASP A 34 10.35 -0.05 19.29
N ILE A 35 10.72 -0.24 18.02
CA ILE A 35 10.41 0.72 16.95
C ILE A 35 8.91 1.07 16.86
N PRO A 36 7.95 0.11 16.93
CA PRO A 36 6.53 0.45 16.95
C PRO A 36 6.13 1.37 18.11
N MET A 37 6.71 1.18 19.30
CA MET A 37 6.46 2.04 20.47
C MET A 37 7.12 3.41 20.34
N LYS A 38 8.29 3.51 19.71
CA LYS A 38 8.94 4.80 19.40
C LYS A 38 8.12 5.63 18.42
N ILE A 39 7.44 4.98 17.45
CA ILE A 39 6.63 5.67 16.43
C ILE A 39 5.26 6.10 16.99
N VAL A 40 4.61 5.23 17.80
CA VAL A 40 3.33 5.48 18.46
C VAL A 40 3.51 5.32 19.96
N PRO A 41 3.98 6.37 20.65
CA PRO A 41 4.18 6.36 22.10
C PRO A 41 2.84 6.46 22.84
N GLY A 42 2.84 5.99 24.10
CA GLY A 42 1.66 6.12 24.98
C GLY A 42 0.54 5.12 24.66
N ASN A 43 -0.65 5.38 25.20
CA ASN A 43 -1.78 4.43 25.16
C ASN A 43 -2.88 4.84 24.17
N THR A 44 -2.72 5.96 23.46
CA THR A 44 -3.72 6.49 22.53
C THR A 44 -3.35 6.15 21.10
N PRO A 45 -4.23 5.50 20.33
CA PRO A 45 -4.00 5.21 18.93
C PRO A 45 -4.04 6.51 18.10
N THR A 46 -3.28 6.55 17.00
CA THR A 46 -3.22 7.71 16.11
C THR A 46 -3.98 7.52 14.80
N MET A 47 -4.09 6.29 14.30
CA MET A 47 -4.68 5.98 13.00
C MET A 47 -5.50 4.69 12.95
N ARG A 48 -5.60 3.95 14.06
CA ARG A 48 -6.33 2.67 14.13
C ARG A 48 -7.28 2.64 15.34
N CYS A 49 -8.10 1.59 15.41
CA CYS A 49 -9.08 1.44 16.48
C CYS A 49 -8.46 1.34 17.88
N CYS A 50 -7.25 0.78 17.99
CA CYS A 50 -6.51 0.69 19.25
C CYS A 50 -5.00 0.70 19.03
N VAL A 51 -4.27 1.09 20.07
CA VAL A 51 -2.80 1.19 20.06
C VAL A 51 -2.12 -0.15 19.81
N TYR A 52 -2.70 -1.24 20.30
CA TYR A 52 -2.12 -2.59 20.14
C TYR A 52 -2.15 -3.04 18.67
N LYS A 53 -3.30 -2.88 18.01
CA LYS A 53 -3.44 -3.17 16.57
C LYS A 53 -2.53 -2.25 15.74
N GLU A 54 -2.44 -0.99 16.09
CA GLU A 54 -1.58 -0.03 15.39
C GLU A 54 -0.10 -0.43 15.49
N ARG A 55 0.37 -0.81 16.68
CA ARG A 55 1.73 -1.28 16.89
C ARG A 55 2.01 -2.63 16.22
N ALA A 56 1.05 -3.55 16.22
CA ALA A 56 1.17 -4.81 15.48
C ALA A 56 1.32 -4.57 13.97
N ILE A 57 0.55 -3.66 13.40
CA ILE A 57 0.69 -3.25 11.99
C ILE A 57 2.05 -2.58 11.75
N LEU A 58 2.53 -1.77 12.68
CA LEU A 58 3.85 -1.15 12.59
C LEU A 58 4.98 -2.18 12.63
N ALA A 59 4.87 -3.23 13.46
CA ALA A 59 5.83 -4.31 13.48
C ALA A 59 5.92 -5.03 12.11
N GLU A 60 4.78 -5.29 11.46
CA GLU A 60 4.79 -5.84 10.10
C GLU A 60 5.42 -4.86 9.08
N ARG A 61 5.20 -3.54 9.23
CA ARG A 61 5.88 -2.54 8.38
C ARG A 61 7.39 -2.50 8.61
N VAL A 62 7.85 -2.69 9.84
CA VAL A 62 9.27 -2.80 10.16
C VAL A 62 9.88 -4.01 9.44
N LYS A 63 9.21 -5.16 9.42
CA LYS A 63 9.65 -6.33 8.64
C LYS A 63 9.82 -6.00 7.16
N LEU A 64 8.86 -5.27 6.55
CA LEU A 64 8.98 -4.83 5.14
C LEU A 64 10.13 -3.84 4.95
N ALA A 65 10.37 -2.97 5.92
CA ALA A 65 11.51 -2.05 5.90
C ALA A 65 12.86 -2.77 6.01
N MET A 66 12.86 -3.96 6.59
CA MET A 66 14.04 -4.84 6.72
C MET A 66 14.21 -5.83 5.55
N GLY A 67 13.43 -5.70 4.48
CA GLY A 67 13.54 -6.54 3.28
C GLY A 67 12.35 -7.48 3.04
N GLY A 68 11.36 -7.52 3.94
CA GLY A 68 10.12 -8.30 3.75
C GLY A 68 10.34 -9.82 3.66
N ASN A 69 9.48 -10.48 2.89
CA ASN A 69 9.58 -11.91 2.65
C ASN A 69 10.50 -12.20 1.46
N LYS A 70 11.61 -12.88 1.71
CA LYS A 70 12.58 -13.25 0.66
C LYS A 70 12.05 -14.24 -0.37
N ASP A 71 11.01 -15.01 -0.03
CA ASP A 71 10.37 -15.95 -0.95
C ASP A 71 9.38 -15.27 -1.91
N ASN A 72 9.08 -13.99 -1.69
CA ASN A 72 8.22 -13.23 -2.59
C ASN A 72 9.02 -12.79 -3.83
N PRO A 73 8.64 -13.24 -5.04
CA PRO A 73 9.34 -12.85 -6.28
C PRO A 73 9.15 -11.38 -6.65
N ASN A 74 8.21 -10.69 -5.99
CA ASN A 74 7.88 -9.28 -6.24
C ASN A 74 8.22 -8.41 -5.03
N VAL A 75 8.42 -7.12 -5.28
CA VAL A 75 8.70 -6.12 -4.24
C VAL A 75 7.43 -5.60 -3.54
N ILE A 76 6.24 -6.06 -3.94
CA ILE A 76 4.97 -5.60 -3.37
C ILE A 76 4.40 -6.69 -2.47
N GLU A 77 4.06 -6.30 -1.23
CA GLU A 77 3.46 -7.20 -0.25
C GLU A 77 2.17 -6.64 0.34
N VAL A 78 1.32 -7.56 0.83
CA VAL A 78 0.06 -7.24 1.52
C VAL A 78 0.20 -7.53 3.00
N LEU A 79 0.05 -6.51 3.83
CA LEU A 79 -0.09 -6.63 5.28
C LEU A 79 -1.52 -7.07 5.60
N LYS A 80 -1.73 -8.37 5.77
CA LYS A 80 -3.08 -8.95 5.99
C LYS A 80 -3.78 -8.31 7.19
N ILE A 81 -3.05 -8.09 8.29
CA ILE A 81 -3.56 -7.46 9.52
C ILE A 81 -4.05 -6.01 9.31
N ALA A 82 -3.56 -5.32 8.27
CA ALA A 82 -3.95 -3.95 7.95
C ALA A 82 -5.00 -3.89 6.82
N CYS A 83 -5.30 -5.01 6.17
CA CYS A 83 -6.20 -5.11 5.01
C CYS A 83 -7.63 -5.52 5.39
N ASP A 84 -8.05 -5.26 6.60
CA ASP A 84 -9.34 -5.67 7.19
C ASP A 84 -10.42 -4.58 7.15
N GLU A 85 -10.06 -3.33 6.92
CA GLU A 85 -10.98 -2.19 6.96
C GLU A 85 -11.67 -1.93 5.60
N CYS A 86 -11.23 -2.58 4.53
CA CYS A 86 -11.84 -2.44 3.22
C CYS A 86 -13.13 -3.27 3.12
N PRO A 87 -14.19 -2.75 2.47
CA PRO A 87 -15.38 -3.53 2.20
C PRO A 87 -15.03 -4.76 1.35
N MET A 88 -15.87 -5.80 1.43
CA MET A 88 -15.66 -7.04 0.67
C MET A 88 -15.72 -6.86 -0.85
N GLY A 89 -16.14 -5.69 -1.31
CA GLY A 89 -16.28 -5.36 -2.74
C GLY A 89 -17.56 -5.95 -3.34
N GLY A 90 -17.69 -5.79 -4.66
CA GLY A 90 -18.87 -6.23 -5.41
C GLY A 90 -20.04 -5.26 -5.35
N TYR A 91 -21.23 -5.74 -5.75
CA TYR A 91 -22.43 -4.92 -5.76
C TYR A 91 -22.98 -4.70 -4.37
N GLU A 92 -23.31 -3.46 -4.05
CA GLU A 92 -23.91 -3.01 -2.81
C GLU A 92 -25.10 -2.10 -3.07
N VAL A 93 -26.10 -2.19 -2.21
CA VAL A 93 -27.23 -1.27 -2.22
C VAL A 93 -26.83 -0.03 -1.44
N THR A 94 -27.00 1.13 -2.04
CA THR A 94 -26.70 2.43 -1.42
C THR A 94 -27.96 3.05 -0.80
N ASN A 95 -27.80 4.12 -0.05
CA ASN A 95 -28.90 4.89 0.55
C ASN A 95 -29.85 5.52 -0.50
N ALA A 96 -29.51 5.45 -1.78
CA ALA A 96 -30.41 5.87 -2.87
C ALA A 96 -31.55 4.86 -3.13
N CYS A 97 -31.52 3.66 -2.51
CA CYS A 97 -32.60 2.69 -2.61
C CYS A 97 -33.88 3.25 -2.02
N ARG A 98 -34.98 3.17 -2.78
CA ARG A 98 -36.30 3.72 -2.40
C ARG A 98 -37.31 2.62 -2.04
N GLY A 99 -36.89 1.34 -1.99
CA GLY A 99 -37.80 0.25 -1.70
C GLY A 99 -38.99 0.19 -2.67
N CYS A 100 -38.73 0.30 -3.97
CA CYS A 100 -39.78 0.40 -4.99
C CYS A 100 -40.59 -0.90 -5.07
N LEU A 101 -41.92 -0.81 -5.21
CA LEU A 101 -42.84 -1.94 -5.25
C LEU A 101 -42.59 -2.91 -6.44
N ALA A 102 -41.90 -2.43 -7.48
CA ALA A 102 -41.66 -3.22 -8.68
C ALA A 102 -40.59 -4.29 -8.51
N HIS A 103 -39.76 -4.24 -7.44
CA HIS A 103 -38.72 -5.20 -7.06
C HIS A 103 -37.86 -5.73 -8.22
N ARG A 104 -37.68 -4.95 -9.31
CA ARG A 104 -36.97 -5.38 -10.54
C ARG A 104 -35.58 -5.95 -10.26
N CYS A 105 -34.90 -5.46 -9.24
CA CYS A 105 -33.56 -5.94 -8.89
C CYS A 105 -33.60 -7.37 -8.30
N GLU A 106 -34.63 -7.71 -7.57
CA GLU A 106 -34.89 -9.06 -7.04
C GLU A 106 -35.23 -10.01 -8.18
N ASP A 107 -36.20 -9.65 -9.05
CA ASP A 107 -36.59 -10.46 -10.19
C ASP A 107 -35.44 -10.71 -11.17
N ALA A 108 -34.56 -9.73 -11.34
CA ALA A 108 -33.39 -9.85 -12.22
C ALA A 108 -32.23 -10.69 -11.61
N CYS A 109 -32.34 -11.11 -10.36
CA CYS A 109 -31.24 -11.81 -9.69
C CYS A 109 -31.28 -13.33 -9.96
N PRO A 110 -30.38 -13.90 -10.78
CA PRO A 110 -30.41 -15.32 -11.12
C PRO A 110 -30.04 -16.23 -9.92
N ARG A 111 -29.58 -15.67 -8.81
CA ARG A 111 -29.18 -16.39 -7.62
C ARG A 111 -30.09 -16.14 -6.42
N ASN A 112 -31.16 -15.40 -6.59
CA ASN A 112 -32.09 -14.98 -5.52
C ASN A 112 -31.29 -14.42 -4.30
N ALA A 113 -30.31 -13.59 -4.59
CA ALA A 113 -29.42 -13.00 -3.60
C ALA A 113 -29.91 -11.65 -3.07
N ILE A 114 -31.08 -11.18 -3.52
CA ILE A 114 -31.65 -9.90 -3.11
C ILE A 114 -32.90 -10.17 -2.27
N THR A 115 -32.95 -9.50 -1.13
CA THR A 115 -34.11 -9.50 -0.22
C THR A 115 -34.40 -8.05 0.18
N PHE A 116 -35.61 -7.80 0.68
CA PHE A 116 -36.00 -6.50 1.20
C PHE A 116 -36.15 -6.54 2.71
N ASP A 117 -35.73 -5.48 3.36
CA ASP A 117 -35.93 -5.30 4.81
C ASP A 117 -37.39 -4.90 5.09
N ASP A 118 -38.04 -5.61 5.98
CA ASP A 118 -39.45 -5.37 6.37
C ASP A 118 -39.67 -3.98 7.01
N LYS A 119 -38.66 -3.41 7.65
CA LYS A 119 -38.78 -2.11 8.36
C LYS A 119 -38.51 -0.91 7.46
N ASN A 120 -37.44 -0.98 6.68
CA ASN A 120 -36.96 0.14 5.86
C ASN A 120 -37.32 -0.02 4.39
N HIS A 121 -37.90 -1.14 4.00
CA HIS A 121 -38.24 -1.52 2.63
C HIS A 121 -37.06 -1.40 1.65
N THR A 122 -35.82 -1.38 2.14
CA THR A 122 -34.64 -1.27 1.31
C THR A 122 -34.14 -2.66 0.88
N ALA A 123 -33.64 -2.73 -0.34
CA ALA A 123 -33.05 -3.96 -0.85
C ALA A 123 -31.73 -4.28 -0.10
N HIS A 124 -31.48 -5.54 0.13
CA HIS A 124 -30.24 -6.07 0.68
C HIS A 124 -29.68 -7.15 -0.24
N ILE A 125 -28.35 -7.18 -0.43
CA ILE A 125 -27.67 -8.19 -1.25
C ILE A 125 -26.94 -9.16 -0.32
N ASP A 126 -27.36 -10.43 -0.33
CA ASP A 126 -26.65 -11.53 0.33
C ASP A 126 -25.32 -11.79 -0.41
N LYS A 127 -24.22 -11.43 0.22
CA LYS A 127 -22.88 -11.57 -0.35
C LYS A 127 -22.44 -13.01 -0.55
N GLN A 128 -23.01 -13.96 0.19
CA GLN A 128 -22.68 -15.39 0.04
C GLN A 128 -23.32 -15.98 -1.22
N LYS A 129 -24.53 -15.51 -1.58
CA LYS A 129 -25.25 -15.96 -2.78
C LYS A 129 -24.87 -15.16 -4.03
N CYS A 130 -24.41 -13.91 -3.85
CA CYS A 130 -24.16 -12.99 -4.95
C CYS A 130 -22.91 -13.38 -5.76
N VAL A 131 -23.10 -13.59 -7.06
CA VAL A 131 -22.01 -13.90 -8.03
C VAL A 131 -21.49 -12.67 -8.76
N ASN A 132 -21.82 -11.47 -8.31
CA ASN A 132 -21.38 -10.19 -8.88
C ASN A 132 -21.66 -10.01 -10.39
N CYS A 133 -22.74 -10.56 -10.92
CA CYS A 133 -23.10 -10.48 -12.35
C CYS A 133 -23.58 -9.09 -12.79
N GLY A 134 -24.07 -8.25 -11.87
CA GLY A 134 -24.51 -6.89 -12.12
C GLY A 134 -25.91 -6.75 -12.74
N ALA A 135 -26.69 -7.82 -12.90
CA ALA A 135 -28.04 -7.76 -13.47
C ALA A 135 -28.96 -6.79 -12.68
N CYS A 136 -28.91 -6.87 -11.34
CA CYS A 136 -29.67 -6.00 -10.45
C CYS A 136 -29.34 -4.50 -10.62
N ALA A 137 -28.08 -4.17 -10.85
CA ALA A 137 -27.66 -2.78 -11.04
C ALA A 137 -28.17 -2.21 -12.37
N LYS A 138 -28.23 -3.02 -13.43
CA LYS A 138 -28.71 -2.60 -14.76
C LYS A 138 -30.20 -2.25 -14.79
N VAL A 139 -31.01 -2.92 -13.96
CA VAL A 139 -32.46 -2.75 -13.93
C VAL A 139 -32.95 -1.76 -12.88
N CYS A 140 -32.07 -1.28 -12.00
CA CYS A 140 -32.41 -0.35 -10.93
C CYS A 140 -32.66 1.06 -11.51
N PRO A 141 -33.89 1.61 -11.45
CA PRO A 141 -34.21 2.92 -12.03
C PRO A 141 -33.56 4.08 -11.25
N TYR A 142 -33.16 3.84 -10.00
CA TYR A 142 -32.52 4.83 -9.13
C TYR A 142 -31.00 4.72 -9.11
N THR A 143 -30.39 3.81 -9.91
CA THR A 143 -28.95 3.54 -9.84
C THR A 143 -28.43 3.30 -8.41
N ALA A 144 -29.31 2.79 -7.56
CA ALA A 144 -29.03 2.60 -6.14
C ALA A 144 -28.12 1.39 -5.84
N ILE A 145 -27.82 0.57 -6.85
CA ILE A 145 -26.96 -0.59 -6.72
C ILE A 145 -25.63 -0.31 -7.43
N ALA A 146 -24.57 -0.15 -6.66
CA ALA A 146 -23.24 0.21 -7.15
C ALA A 146 -22.24 -0.92 -7.00
N ASN A 147 -21.37 -1.10 -8.00
CA ASN A 147 -20.24 -2.03 -7.88
C ASN A 147 -19.07 -1.31 -7.21
N ARG A 148 -18.77 -1.67 -5.98
CA ARG A 148 -17.66 -1.11 -5.21
C ARG A 148 -16.46 -2.05 -5.26
N LYS A 149 -15.52 -1.74 -6.13
CA LYS A 149 -14.21 -2.40 -6.13
C LYS A 149 -13.29 -1.71 -5.13
N ARG A 150 -12.37 -2.47 -4.58
CA ARG A 150 -11.33 -1.91 -3.71
C ARG A 150 -10.41 -0.98 -4.50
N PRO A 151 -9.87 0.07 -3.89
CA PRO A 151 -8.96 0.99 -4.58
C PRO A 151 -7.76 0.30 -5.22
N CYS A 152 -7.20 -0.72 -4.57
CA CYS A 152 -6.08 -1.50 -5.10
C CYS A 152 -6.45 -2.32 -6.34
N GLU A 153 -7.65 -2.94 -6.36
CA GLU A 153 -8.15 -3.67 -7.53
C GLU A 153 -8.39 -2.74 -8.72
N ASN A 154 -8.99 -1.56 -8.47
CA ASN A 154 -9.21 -0.55 -9.50
C ASN A 154 -7.89 0.01 -10.07
N ALA A 155 -6.88 0.16 -9.24
CA ALA A 155 -5.58 0.69 -9.64
C ALA A 155 -4.76 -0.32 -10.47
N CYS A 156 -5.02 -1.61 -10.31
CA CYS A 156 -4.26 -2.64 -10.99
C CYS A 156 -4.67 -2.81 -12.45
N LYS A 157 -3.92 -2.21 -13.38
CA LYS A 157 -4.20 -2.26 -14.82
C LYS A 157 -4.15 -3.67 -15.40
N ILE A 158 -3.26 -4.51 -14.89
CA ILE A 158 -3.09 -5.90 -15.31
C ILE A 158 -3.98 -6.89 -14.53
N LYS A 159 -4.84 -6.40 -13.62
CA LYS A 159 -5.80 -7.20 -12.83
C LYS A 159 -5.12 -8.34 -12.05
N ALA A 160 -3.93 -8.10 -11.52
CA ALA A 160 -3.19 -9.04 -10.68
C ALA A 160 -3.69 -9.06 -9.23
N ILE A 161 -4.67 -8.22 -8.85
CA ILE A 161 -5.18 -8.13 -7.48
C ILE A 161 -6.61 -8.64 -7.44
N SER A 162 -6.86 -9.55 -6.52
CA SER A 162 -8.17 -10.09 -6.20
C SER A 162 -8.38 -10.14 -4.69
N MET A 163 -9.58 -10.46 -4.26
CA MET A 163 -9.85 -10.75 -2.87
C MET A 163 -9.38 -12.18 -2.56
N GLY A 164 -8.52 -12.31 -1.57
CA GLY A 164 -8.05 -13.58 -1.04
C GLY A 164 -8.88 -14.07 0.15
N GLU A 165 -8.38 -15.10 0.80
CA GLU A 165 -8.93 -15.61 2.06
C GLU A 165 -8.94 -14.53 3.14
N ASN A 166 -9.88 -14.63 4.09
CA ASN A 166 -10.04 -13.68 5.20
C ASN A 166 -10.24 -12.22 4.76
N SER A 167 -10.82 -12.00 3.58
CA SER A 167 -11.11 -10.66 3.07
C SER A 167 -9.89 -9.77 2.86
N ALA A 168 -8.66 -10.29 2.93
CA ALA A 168 -7.46 -9.54 2.57
C ALA A 168 -7.25 -9.54 1.04
N ALA A 169 -6.57 -8.54 0.52
CA ALA A 169 -6.16 -8.54 -0.87
C ALA A 169 -5.12 -9.64 -1.12
N HIS A 170 -5.22 -10.28 -2.27
CA HIS A 170 -4.25 -11.25 -2.78
C HIS A 170 -3.64 -10.72 -4.08
N ILE A 171 -2.32 -10.82 -4.21
CA ILE A 171 -1.58 -10.42 -5.40
C ILE A 171 -1.10 -11.68 -6.12
N ASP A 172 -1.53 -11.84 -7.36
CA ASP A 172 -1.02 -12.88 -8.24
C ASP A 172 0.37 -12.47 -8.74
N ASN A 173 1.39 -13.05 -8.14
CA ASN A 173 2.79 -12.72 -8.42
C ASN A 173 3.23 -13.11 -9.84
N SER A 174 2.51 -14.03 -10.50
CA SER A 174 2.79 -14.39 -11.90
C SER A 174 2.40 -13.28 -12.89
N LYS A 175 1.47 -12.41 -12.49
CA LYS A 175 0.98 -11.27 -13.30
C LYS A 175 1.54 -9.94 -12.83
N CYS A 176 1.93 -9.82 -11.55
CA CYS A 176 2.36 -8.55 -10.98
C CYS A 176 3.67 -8.07 -11.62
N ILE A 177 3.69 -6.82 -12.09
CA ILE A 177 4.86 -6.15 -12.67
C ILE A 177 5.50 -5.15 -11.69
N SER A 178 5.16 -5.20 -10.42
CA SER A 178 5.73 -4.34 -9.35
C SER A 178 5.64 -2.83 -9.62
N CYS A 179 4.62 -2.35 -10.35
CA CYS A 179 4.47 -0.94 -10.73
C CYS A 179 4.10 0.01 -9.59
N GLY A 180 3.70 -0.49 -8.40
CA GLY A 180 3.41 0.32 -7.21
C GLY A 180 2.04 1.04 -7.20
N ALA A 181 1.23 0.99 -8.25
CA ALA A 181 -0.05 1.70 -8.31
C ALA A 181 -1.00 1.33 -7.16
N CYS A 182 -1.04 0.07 -6.76
CA CYS A 182 -1.84 -0.42 -5.65
C CYS A 182 -1.33 0.08 -4.28
N VAL A 183 -0.02 0.28 -4.14
CA VAL A 183 0.60 0.85 -2.93
C VAL A 183 0.14 2.29 -2.74
N TYR A 184 0.18 3.08 -3.81
CA TYR A 184 -0.23 4.49 -3.77
C TYR A 184 -1.72 4.65 -3.48
N GLN A 185 -2.57 3.79 -4.05
CA GLN A 185 -4.03 3.88 -3.91
C GLN A 185 -4.59 3.25 -2.62
N CYS A 186 -3.79 2.51 -1.87
CA CYS A 186 -4.28 1.89 -0.65
C CYS A 186 -4.47 2.92 0.48
N PRO A 187 -5.72 3.25 0.89
CA PRO A 187 -5.97 4.28 1.89
C PRO A 187 -5.51 3.88 3.30
N PHE A 188 -5.40 2.58 3.54
CA PHE A 188 -4.96 2.02 4.82
C PHE A 188 -3.46 1.70 4.87
N GLY A 189 -2.76 1.85 3.72
CA GLY A 189 -1.37 1.45 3.60
C GLY A 189 -1.14 -0.03 3.91
N ALA A 190 -2.12 -0.87 3.59
CA ALA A 190 -2.04 -2.31 3.77
C ALA A 190 -1.24 -3.00 2.66
N ILE A 191 -1.10 -2.36 1.49
CA ILE A 191 -0.23 -2.81 0.42
C ILE A 191 0.99 -1.90 0.42
N MET A 192 2.16 -2.49 0.51
CA MET A 192 3.43 -1.78 0.59
C MET A 192 4.50 -2.47 -0.23
N ASP A 193 5.52 -1.71 -0.59
CA ASP A 193 6.76 -2.21 -1.15
C ASP A 193 7.75 -2.57 -0.03
N ILE A 194 8.55 -3.58 -0.26
CA ILE A 194 9.70 -3.91 0.57
C ILE A 194 10.81 -2.86 0.37
N SER A 195 11.72 -2.76 1.34
CA SER A 195 12.83 -1.82 1.28
C SER A 195 14.17 -2.55 1.25
N PHE A 196 15.10 -2.03 0.48
CA PHE A 196 16.49 -2.46 0.43
C PHE A 196 17.41 -1.49 1.17
N ILE A 197 16.86 -0.72 2.13
CA ILE A 197 17.60 0.31 2.86
C ILE A 197 18.75 -0.29 3.68
N LEU A 198 18.57 -1.51 4.22
CA LEU A 198 19.61 -2.18 4.97
C LEU A 198 20.79 -2.58 4.09
N ASP A 199 20.51 -3.10 2.88
CA ASP A 199 21.56 -3.45 1.92
C ASP A 199 22.34 -2.20 1.49
N ALA A 200 21.64 -1.07 1.28
CA ALA A 200 22.28 0.18 0.93
C ALA A 200 23.18 0.72 2.08
N ILE A 201 22.72 0.62 3.34
CA ILE A 201 23.51 1.00 4.51
C ILE A 201 24.76 0.11 4.65
N ASP A 202 24.59 -1.19 4.48
CA ASP A 202 25.68 -2.16 4.56
C ASP A 202 26.75 -1.90 3.49
N ILE A 203 26.33 -1.65 2.24
CA ILE A 203 27.24 -1.28 1.14
C ILE A 203 28.01 0.01 1.48
N ILE A 204 27.35 1.04 2.00
CA ILE A 204 28.00 2.30 2.35
C ILE A 204 28.99 2.09 3.50
N LYS A 205 28.58 1.39 4.55
CA LYS A 205 29.47 1.11 5.71
C LYS A 205 30.71 0.33 5.29
N LYS A 206 30.54 -0.76 4.53
CA LYS A 206 31.65 -1.61 4.06
C LYS A 206 32.58 -0.90 3.09
N SER A 207 32.16 0.19 2.46
CA SER A 207 33.03 0.98 1.60
C SER A 207 34.10 1.77 2.36
N GLU A 208 33.95 1.91 3.69
CA GLU A 208 34.87 2.67 4.55
C GLU A 208 35.20 4.05 3.95
N GLU A 209 34.17 4.88 3.77
CA GLU A 209 34.29 6.19 3.12
C GLU A 209 34.86 6.12 1.69
N ASN A 210 34.54 5.06 0.95
CA ASN A 210 35.00 4.78 -0.42
C ASN A 210 36.52 4.46 -0.54
N THR A 211 37.14 4.02 0.54
CA THR A 211 38.53 3.55 0.50
C THR A 211 38.65 2.12 0.01
N ASN A 212 37.77 1.21 0.49
CA ASN A 212 37.75 -0.19 0.06
C ASN A 212 37.26 -0.35 -1.37
N TYR A 213 36.15 0.33 -1.68
CA TYR A 213 35.54 0.40 -3.02
C TYR A 213 34.71 1.65 -3.14
N LYS A 214 34.52 2.12 -4.38
CA LYS A 214 33.71 3.30 -4.64
C LYS A 214 32.25 2.92 -4.79
N THR A 215 31.37 3.65 -4.10
CA THR A 215 29.92 3.48 -4.15
C THR A 215 29.28 4.49 -5.12
N PHE A 216 28.39 4.00 -5.96
CA PHE A 216 27.68 4.83 -6.94
C PHE A 216 26.18 4.75 -6.70
N ALA A 217 25.52 5.91 -6.66
CA ALA A 217 24.07 5.97 -6.64
C ALA A 217 23.56 6.26 -8.07
N VAL A 218 22.78 5.35 -8.64
CA VAL A 218 22.09 5.58 -9.90
C VAL A 218 20.68 6.04 -9.58
N VAL A 219 20.32 7.24 -10.06
CA VAL A 219 19.02 7.87 -9.77
C VAL A 219 18.19 8.03 -11.04
N ALA A 220 16.91 7.69 -10.95
CA ALA A 220 15.97 7.91 -12.05
C ALA A 220 15.61 9.41 -12.16
N PRO A 221 15.25 9.91 -13.37
CA PRO A 221 14.79 11.30 -13.54
C PRO A 221 13.62 11.69 -12.64
N SER A 222 12.75 10.71 -12.29
CA SER A 222 11.64 10.89 -11.36
C SER A 222 12.03 11.27 -9.93
N ILE A 223 13.31 11.21 -9.56
CA ILE A 223 13.80 11.65 -8.25
C ILE A 223 13.46 13.12 -7.98
N SER A 224 13.42 13.95 -9.01
CA SER A 224 13.06 15.36 -8.91
C SER A 224 11.61 15.57 -8.43
N SER A 225 10.69 14.66 -8.76
CA SER A 225 9.30 14.70 -8.32
C SER A 225 9.09 14.14 -6.91
N GLN A 226 10.01 13.32 -6.42
CA GLN A 226 9.94 12.77 -5.06
C GLN A 226 10.30 13.79 -3.98
N PHE A 227 11.20 14.72 -4.29
CA PHE A 227 11.69 15.75 -3.37
C PHE A 227 11.22 17.14 -3.78
N THR A 228 9.90 17.35 -3.87
CA THR A 228 9.30 18.63 -4.30
C THR A 228 9.68 19.83 -3.43
N TYR A 229 10.21 19.60 -2.24
CA TYR A 229 10.67 20.61 -1.28
C TYR A 229 12.19 20.89 -1.35
N ALA A 230 12.92 20.19 -2.22
CA ALA A 230 14.37 20.37 -2.39
C ALA A 230 14.72 20.53 -3.87
N LYS A 231 15.77 21.30 -4.15
CA LYS A 231 16.35 21.38 -5.51
C LYS A 231 17.13 20.10 -5.80
N LEU A 232 17.17 19.66 -7.07
CA LEU A 232 17.88 18.45 -7.48
C LEU A 232 19.34 18.43 -7.00
N GLY A 233 20.06 19.55 -7.10
CA GLY A 233 21.43 19.65 -6.60
C GLY A 233 21.57 19.43 -5.09
N GLN A 234 20.54 19.78 -4.29
CA GLN A 234 20.51 19.49 -2.86
C GLN A 234 20.32 17.99 -2.59
N VAL A 235 19.50 17.32 -3.40
CA VAL A 235 19.29 15.85 -3.31
C VAL A 235 20.60 15.13 -3.64
N ILE A 236 21.27 15.51 -4.72
CA ILE A 236 22.57 14.95 -5.13
C ILE A 236 23.62 15.17 -4.02
N THR A 237 23.69 16.37 -3.46
CA THR A 237 24.60 16.68 -2.34
C THR A 237 24.26 15.85 -1.10
N GLY A 238 22.97 15.65 -0.82
CA GLY A 238 22.52 14.78 0.27
C GLY A 238 22.98 13.34 0.11
N LEU A 239 22.86 12.77 -1.09
CA LEU A 239 23.35 11.41 -1.39
C LEU A 239 24.87 11.29 -1.22
N LYS A 240 25.62 12.28 -1.68
CA LYS A 240 27.08 12.32 -1.46
C LYS A 240 27.44 12.40 0.03
N LYS A 241 26.70 13.20 0.81
CA LYS A 241 26.89 13.29 2.27
C LYS A 241 26.51 12.01 3.02
N LEU A 242 25.64 11.15 2.44
CA LEU A 242 25.34 9.83 2.99
C LEU A 242 26.49 8.83 2.80
N GLY A 243 27.47 9.14 1.96
CA GLY A 243 28.64 8.30 1.73
C GLY A 243 28.79 7.78 0.30
N PHE A 244 27.86 8.10 -0.61
CA PHE A 244 28.05 7.75 -2.02
C PHE A 244 29.16 8.59 -2.66
N HIS A 245 30.10 7.92 -3.33
CA HIS A 245 31.19 8.56 -4.05
C HIS A 245 30.67 9.43 -5.18
N THR A 246 29.76 8.89 -6.01
CA THR A 246 29.21 9.60 -7.16
C THR A 246 27.73 9.30 -7.31
N VAL A 247 26.98 10.28 -7.83
CA VAL A 247 25.58 10.15 -8.20
C VAL A 247 25.47 10.27 -9.72
N ILE A 248 24.88 9.27 -10.35
CA ILE A 248 24.72 9.16 -11.80
C ILE A 248 23.23 9.18 -12.12
N GLU A 249 22.82 9.97 -13.10
CA GLU A 249 21.46 9.97 -13.61
C GLU A 249 21.27 8.82 -14.61
N ALA A 250 20.22 8.00 -14.42
CA ALA A 250 19.96 6.85 -15.28
C ALA A 250 19.66 7.24 -16.75
N ALA A 251 19.14 8.46 -16.98
CA ALA A 251 18.91 8.99 -18.33
C ALA A 251 20.22 9.12 -19.13
N LEU A 252 21.34 9.44 -18.47
CA LEU A 252 22.64 9.49 -19.14
C LEU A 252 23.00 8.13 -19.78
N GLY A 253 22.71 7.03 -19.09
CA GLY A 253 22.93 5.68 -19.64
C GLY A 253 22.04 5.39 -20.85
N ALA A 254 20.79 5.86 -20.82
CA ALA A 254 19.88 5.72 -21.97
C ALA A 254 20.38 6.52 -23.18
N ASP A 255 20.84 7.76 -22.98
CA ASP A 255 21.39 8.60 -24.06
C ASP A 255 22.68 8.03 -24.65
N MET A 256 23.44 7.24 -23.88
CA MET A 256 24.67 6.58 -24.38
C MET A 256 24.38 5.32 -25.23
N VAL A 257 23.19 4.76 -25.15
CA VAL A 257 22.79 3.52 -25.85
C VAL A 257 21.90 3.83 -27.06
N ALA A 258 21.28 4.99 -27.12
CA ALA A 258 20.46 5.46 -28.25
C ALA A 258 21.34 5.92 -29.43
#